data_4bfe102cee7f765720e1ae3b643540e7
#
_entry.id   4bfe102cee7f765720e1ae3b643540e7
#
_cell.length_a   1.000
_cell.length_b   1.000
_cell.length_c   1.000
_cell.angle_alpha   90.00
_cell.angle_beta   90.00
_cell.angle_gamma   90.00
#
_symmetry.space_group_name_H-M   'P 1'
#
loop_
_entity.id
_entity.type
_entity.pdbx_description
1 polymer ?
#
loop_
_entity_poly.entity_id
_entity_poly.type
_entity_poly.pdbx_seq_one_letter_code
_entity_poly.pdbx_strand_id
1 'polypeptide(L)'
;MVRWTMEHVEGVNEIEAYTLLHECLNSVHLVSNTLYQQKCGSPSGAPITVVINTLVNILYIFVAWETLVGSKERGQMWEIFKQNVELFCYGDDLIMSVTDKYKDTFNALTISQFLAQYGIVATDANKGEEVKAYTTLLNSTFLKHGFRPHEVYPHLWQSALAWSSINDTTQWIWECADLKLATRENCRAALY
;
A
#
# COMPACT_ATOMS: atom_id res chain seq x y z
N MET A 1 -8.90 -4.27 15.46
CA MET A 1 -9.78 -3.59 14.48
C MET A 1 -11.25 -3.74 14.84
N VAL A 2 -11.88 -4.92 14.80
CA VAL A 2 -13.32 -5.08 15.09
C VAL A 2 -13.72 -4.46 16.43
N ARG A 3 -13.02 -4.76 17.52
CA ARG A 3 -13.32 -4.18 18.84
C ARG A 3 -13.26 -2.64 18.83
N TRP A 4 -12.24 -2.05 18.19
CA TRP A 4 -12.12 -0.61 18.07
C TRP A 4 -13.28 0.00 17.28
N THR A 5 -13.66 -0.63 16.16
CA THR A 5 -14.82 -0.18 15.36
C THR A 5 -16.10 -0.19 16.17
N MET A 6 -16.32 -1.22 16.97
CA MET A 6 -17.50 -1.31 17.84
C MET A 6 -17.56 -0.24 18.94
N GLU A 7 -16.40 0.14 19.48
CA GLU A 7 -16.29 1.19 20.48
C GLU A 7 -16.50 2.60 19.93
N HIS A 8 -16.29 2.82 18.60
CA HIS A 8 -16.23 4.14 17.99
C HIS A 8 -17.27 4.35 16.87
N VAL A 9 -17.99 3.32 16.47
CA VAL A 9 -19.00 3.40 15.40
C VAL A 9 -20.33 2.86 15.91
N GLU A 10 -21.34 3.71 15.94
CA GLU A 10 -22.70 3.33 16.35
C GLU A 10 -23.33 2.34 15.37
N GLY A 11 -24.14 1.43 15.90
CA GLY A 11 -24.94 0.48 15.10
C GLY A 11 -24.17 -0.73 14.57
N VAL A 12 -22.90 -0.93 14.95
CA VAL A 12 -22.15 -2.13 14.59
C VAL A 12 -22.55 -3.29 15.47
N ASN A 13 -23.05 -4.37 14.84
CA ASN A 13 -23.31 -5.63 15.52
C ASN A 13 -22.03 -6.48 15.58
N GLU A 14 -21.63 -6.86 16.79
CA GLU A 14 -20.39 -7.62 17.01
C GLU A 14 -20.35 -8.95 16.25
N ILE A 15 -21.43 -9.70 16.31
CA ILE A 15 -21.51 -11.03 15.69
C ILE A 15 -21.41 -10.89 14.17
N GLU A 16 -22.13 -9.91 13.59
CA GLU A 16 -22.08 -9.63 12.14
C GLU A 16 -20.68 -9.21 11.70
N ALA A 17 -20.02 -8.31 12.44
CA ALA A 17 -18.68 -7.82 12.14
C ALA A 17 -17.64 -8.95 12.18
N TYR A 18 -17.69 -9.82 13.20
CA TYR A 18 -16.80 -10.98 13.28
C TYR A 18 -17.12 -12.02 12.20
N THR A 19 -18.39 -12.25 11.90
CA THR A 19 -18.79 -13.19 10.84
C THR A 19 -18.29 -12.72 9.48
N LEU A 20 -18.51 -11.45 9.14
CA LEU A 20 -18.02 -10.89 7.87
C LEU A 20 -16.49 -10.95 7.76
N LEU A 21 -15.77 -10.62 8.83
CA LEU A 21 -14.31 -10.73 8.83
C LEU A 21 -13.86 -12.18 8.68
N HIS A 22 -14.51 -13.12 9.38
CA HIS A 22 -14.21 -14.55 9.28
C HIS A 22 -14.41 -15.05 7.85
N GLU A 23 -15.54 -14.73 7.22
CA GLU A 23 -15.86 -15.13 5.83
C GLU A 23 -14.86 -14.52 4.83
N CYS A 24 -14.43 -13.26 5.04
CA CYS A 24 -13.39 -12.64 4.22
C CYS A 24 -12.04 -13.37 4.32
N LEU A 25 -11.63 -13.77 5.53
CA LEU A 25 -10.32 -14.39 5.77
C LEU A 25 -10.30 -15.90 5.50
N ASN A 26 -11.46 -16.55 5.48
CA ASN A 26 -11.63 -17.99 5.23
C ASN A 26 -12.48 -18.27 4.00
N SER A 27 -12.44 -17.36 3.03
CA SER A 27 -13.29 -17.43 1.84
C SER A 27 -13.07 -18.69 1.01
N VAL A 28 -14.16 -19.20 0.44
CA VAL A 28 -14.13 -20.34 -0.48
C VAL A 28 -14.08 -19.81 -1.91
N HIS A 29 -13.14 -20.33 -2.67
CA HIS A 29 -12.91 -19.92 -4.06
C HIS A 29 -13.13 -21.08 -5.02
N LEU A 30 -13.71 -20.78 -6.18
CA LEU A 30 -13.85 -21.70 -7.29
C LEU A 30 -12.86 -21.33 -8.40
N VAL A 31 -11.97 -22.26 -8.72
CA VAL A 31 -11.05 -22.11 -9.86
C VAL A 31 -11.28 -23.28 -10.81
N SER A 32 -11.80 -22.99 -11.99
CA SER A 32 -12.30 -24.00 -12.93
C SER A 32 -13.35 -24.88 -12.23
N ASN A 33 -13.04 -26.17 -12.00
CA ASN A 33 -13.94 -27.14 -11.35
C ASN A 33 -13.47 -27.51 -9.93
N THR A 34 -12.54 -26.75 -9.34
CA THR A 34 -11.98 -27.07 -8.02
C THR A 34 -12.37 -25.99 -7.03
N LEU A 35 -12.96 -26.39 -5.92
CA LEU A 35 -13.20 -25.56 -4.76
C LEU A 35 -12.01 -25.65 -3.81
N TYR A 36 -11.50 -24.52 -3.34
CA TYR A 36 -10.53 -24.46 -2.25
C TYR A 36 -10.92 -23.39 -1.24
N GLN A 37 -10.59 -23.64 0.01
CA GLN A 37 -10.76 -22.66 1.08
C GLN A 37 -9.44 -21.96 1.37
N GLN A 38 -9.45 -20.66 1.36
CA GLN A 38 -8.32 -19.85 1.79
C GLN A 38 -8.18 -19.94 3.31
N LYS A 39 -6.98 -20.22 3.81
CA LYS A 39 -6.70 -20.34 5.25
C LYS A 39 -5.79 -19.25 5.78
N CYS A 40 -5.26 -18.42 4.90
CA CYS A 40 -4.38 -17.29 5.25
C CYS A 40 -4.39 -16.25 4.12
N GLY A 41 -4.00 -15.03 4.46
CA GLY A 41 -4.04 -13.90 3.55
C GLY A 41 -5.41 -13.25 3.45
N SER A 42 -5.51 -12.25 2.59
CA SER A 42 -6.77 -11.55 2.29
C SER A 42 -7.07 -11.70 0.80
N PRO A 43 -8.30 -12.06 0.40
CA PRO A 43 -8.65 -12.22 -1.00
C PRO A 43 -8.55 -10.88 -1.73
N SER A 44 -7.93 -10.87 -2.90
CA SER A 44 -7.88 -9.68 -3.76
C SER A 44 -9.31 -9.30 -4.17
N GLY A 45 -9.63 -8.00 -4.06
CA GLY A 45 -10.94 -7.46 -4.43
C GLY A 45 -11.99 -7.44 -3.31
N ALA A 46 -11.73 -8.00 -2.13
CA ALA A 46 -12.61 -7.77 -0.99
C ALA A 46 -12.49 -6.31 -0.51
N PRO A 47 -13.62 -5.64 -0.19
CA PRO A 47 -13.60 -4.21 0.17
C PRO A 47 -12.67 -3.86 1.34
N ILE A 48 -12.49 -4.80 2.27
CA ILE A 48 -11.66 -4.62 3.46
C ILE A 48 -10.16 -4.90 3.23
N THR A 49 -9.79 -5.51 2.09
CA THR A 49 -8.42 -5.95 1.82
C THR A 49 -7.40 -4.81 1.93
N VAL A 50 -7.70 -3.67 1.32
CA VAL A 50 -6.81 -2.49 1.37
C VAL A 50 -6.61 -2.03 2.81
N VAL A 51 -7.67 -1.96 3.59
CA VAL A 51 -7.62 -1.51 5.01
C VAL A 51 -6.77 -2.47 5.84
N ILE A 52 -7.00 -3.77 5.71
CA ILE A 52 -6.23 -4.79 6.44
C ILE A 52 -4.75 -4.73 6.04
N ASN A 53 -4.45 -4.73 4.75
CA ASN A 53 -3.08 -4.71 4.27
C ASN A 53 -2.35 -3.43 4.69
N THR A 54 -3.02 -2.28 4.62
CA THR A 54 -2.46 -1.00 5.10
C THR A 54 -2.08 -1.09 6.58
N LEU A 55 -2.99 -1.58 7.45
CA LEU A 55 -2.72 -1.71 8.88
C LEU A 55 -1.58 -2.70 9.16
N VAL A 56 -1.56 -3.83 8.47
CA VAL A 56 -0.50 -4.85 8.61
C VAL A 56 0.85 -4.27 8.19
N ASN A 57 0.93 -3.57 7.07
CA ASN A 57 2.17 -2.95 6.61
C ASN A 57 2.67 -1.86 7.56
N ILE A 58 1.78 -1.01 8.08
CA ILE A 58 2.16 -0.02 9.12
C ILE A 58 2.73 -0.72 10.35
N LEU A 59 2.11 -1.83 10.79
CA LEU A 59 2.62 -2.62 11.91
C LEU A 59 3.99 -3.24 11.62
N TYR A 60 4.21 -3.78 10.43
CA TYR A 60 5.52 -4.31 10.03
C TYR A 60 6.61 -3.24 10.06
N ILE A 61 6.32 -2.06 9.53
CA ILE A 61 7.24 -0.92 9.55
C ILE A 61 7.53 -0.48 10.99
N PHE A 62 6.52 -0.42 11.85
CA PHE A 62 6.70 -0.03 13.24
C PHE A 62 7.49 -1.08 14.06
N VAL A 63 7.25 -2.37 13.85
CA VAL A 63 8.04 -3.45 14.48
C VAL A 63 9.50 -3.42 14.01
N ALA A 64 9.71 -3.16 12.71
CA ALA A 64 11.05 -2.95 12.19
C ALA A 64 11.73 -1.74 12.84
N TRP A 65 11.01 -0.63 13.04
CA TRP A 65 11.51 0.54 13.76
C TRP A 65 11.93 0.22 15.20
N GLU A 66 11.06 -0.43 15.96
CA GLU A 66 11.37 -0.83 17.35
C GLU A 66 12.61 -1.71 17.43
N THR A 67 12.82 -2.57 16.45
CA THR A 67 13.95 -3.51 16.44
C THR A 67 15.24 -2.86 15.98
N LEU A 68 15.20 -2.11 14.87
CA LEU A 68 16.39 -1.55 14.22
C LEU A 68 16.91 -0.29 14.93
N VAL A 69 15.99 0.57 15.35
CA VAL A 69 16.38 1.85 16.00
C VAL A 69 16.61 1.65 17.49
N GLY A 70 15.79 0.84 18.13
CA GLY A 70 15.89 0.48 19.54
C GLY A 70 15.96 1.70 20.46
N SER A 71 15.12 1.78 21.44
CA SER A 71 15.23 2.82 22.48
C SER A 71 15.20 2.19 23.84
N LYS A 72 15.95 2.77 24.79
CA LYS A 72 15.84 2.43 26.20
C LYS A 72 14.48 2.81 26.78
N GLU A 73 13.72 3.64 26.06
CA GLU A 73 12.42 4.19 26.48
C GLU A 73 11.29 3.61 25.62
N ARG A 74 11.00 2.31 25.79
CA ARG A 74 9.96 1.61 25.02
C ARG A 74 8.59 2.31 25.00
N GLY A 75 8.21 3.02 26.04
CA GLY A 75 6.92 3.71 26.12
C GLY A 75 6.77 4.92 25.20
N GLN A 76 7.87 5.44 24.62
CA GLN A 76 7.87 6.63 23.74
C GLN A 76 8.18 6.29 22.28
N MET A 77 8.38 5.02 21.94
CA MET A 77 8.82 4.61 20.59
C MET A 77 7.86 5.07 19.51
N TRP A 78 6.56 5.03 19.76
CA TRP A 78 5.55 5.50 18.82
C TRP A 78 5.64 7.01 18.57
N GLU A 79 5.85 7.81 19.61
CA GLU A 79 6.00 9.26 19.48
C GLU A 79 7.31 9.61 18.74
N ILE A 80 8.39 8.91 19.05
CA ILE A 80 9.68 9.09 18.36
C ILE A 80 9.54 8.70 16.88
N PHE A 81 8.85 7.60 16.58
CA PHE A 81 8.54 7.18 15.22
C PHE A 81 7.79 8.29 14.45
N LYS A 82 6.68 8.77 14.98
CA LYS A 82 5.87 9.83 14.34
C LYS A 82 6.63 11.15 14.10
N GLN A 83 7.61 11.45 14.94
CA GLN A 83 8.43 12.65 14.79
C GLN A 83 9.53 12.51 13.73
N ASN A 84 9.90 11.29 13.35
CA ASN A 84 11.07 11.03 12.51
C ASN A 84 10.74 10.29 11.22
N VAL A 85 9.53 9.77 11.08
CA VAL A 85 9.09 9.00 9.92
C VAL A 85 7.75 9.53 9.43
N GLU A 86 7.72 10.00 8.20
CA GLU A 86 6.48 10.28 7.48
C GLU A 86 6.18 9.07 6.58
N LEU A 87 5.03 8.48 6.77
CA LEU A 87 4.64 7.22 6.15
C LEU A 87 3.30 7.35 5.45
N PHE A 88 3.26 7.04 4.15
CA PHE A 88 2.05 6.87 3.37
C PHE A 88 1.96 5.42 2.92
N CYS A 89 0.85 4.77 3.22
CA CYS A 89 0.62 3.37 2.93
C CYS A 89 -0.80 3.17 2.38
N TYR A 90 -0.91 2.41 1.30
CA TYR A 90 -2.19 2.02 0.72
C TYR A 90 -2.11 0.56 0.26
N GLY A 91 -2.70 -0.33 1.03
CA GLY A 91 -2.56 -1.77 0.80
C GLY A 91 -1.11 -2.23 0.98
N ASP A 92 -0.51 -2.69 -0.09
CA ASP A 92 0.88 -3.12 -0.18
C ASP A 92 1.83 -2.01 -0.67
N ASP A 93 1.30 -0.96 -1.29
CA ASP A 93 2.09 0.19 -1.70
C ASP A 93 2.47 1.07 -0.50
N LEU A 94 3.74 1.43 -0.41
CA LEU A 94 4.28 2.20 0.70
C LEU A 94 5.33 3.19 0.19
N ILE A 95 5.22 4.44 0.65
CA ILE A 95 6.27 5.45 0.51
C ILE A 95 6.51 6.09 1.88
N MET A 96 7.77 6.30 2.22
CA MET A 96 8.12 6.93 3.48
C MET A 96 9.34 7.83 3.34
N SER A 97 9.43 8.83 4.20
CA SER A 97 10.63 9.61 4.43
C SER A 97 11.08 9.46 5.88
N VAL A 98 12.37 9.48 6.08
CA VAL A 98 13.00 9.31 7.39
C VAL A 98 13.97 10.47 7.61
N THR A 99 14.01 11.00 8.83
CA THR A 99 14.93 12.09 9.18
C THR A 99 16.39 11.63 9.06
N ASP A 100 17.28 12.56 8.77
CA ASP A 100 18.73 12.30 8.63
C ASP A 100 19.34 11.59 9.83
N LYS A 101 18.77 11.78 11.01
CA LYS A 101 19.22 11.15 12.26
C LYS A 101 19.16 9.62 12.21
N TYR A 102 18.18 9.06 11.52
CA TYR A 102 17.89 7.62 11.51
C TYR A 102 18.07 6.95 10.14
N LYS A 103 18.32 7.72 9.07
CA LYS A 103 18.37 7.20 7.71
C LYS A 103 19.34 6.03 7.49
N ASP A 104 20.47 6.02 8.18
CA ASP A 104 21.48 4.98 8.02
C ASP A 104 21.08 3.67 8.73
N THR A 105 20.27 3.77 9.78
CA THR A 105 19.79 2.62 10.56
C THR A 105 18.44 2.14 10.06
N PHE A 106 17.56 3.06 9.67
CA PHE A 106 16.18 2.76 9.27
C PHE A 106 15.93 3.27 7.85
N ASN A 107 16.07 2.39 6.88
CA ASN A 107 15.91 2.65 5.45
C ASN A 107 15.35 1.41 4.75
N ALA A 108 15.00 1.54 3.48
CA ALA A 108 14.34 0.45 2.75
C ALA A 108 15.15 -0.85 2.73
N LEU A 109 16.48 -0.76 2.63
CA LEU A 109 17.35 -1.94 2.62
C LEU A 109 17.37 -2.65 3.99
N THR A 110 17.57 -1.91 5.08
CA THR A 110 17.59 -2.49 6.44
C THR A 110 16.25 -3.06 6.84
N ILE A 111 15.15 -2.41 6.46
CA ILE A 111 13.79 -2.90 6.67
C ILE A 111 13.54 -4.18 5.87
N SER A 112 13.92 -4.21 4.59
CA SER A 112 13.80 -5.40 3.75
C SER A 112 14.57 -6.59 4.33
N GLN A 113 15.80 -6.38 4.77
CA GLN A 113 16.61 -7.40 5.43
C GLN A 113 16.01 -7.90 6.75
N PHE A 114 15.44 -7.01 7.53
CA PHE A 114 14.72 -7.37 8.76
C PHE A 114 13.49 -8.22 8.46
N LEU A 115 12.64 -7.78 7.54
CA LEU A 115 11.41 -8.49 7.17
C LEU A 115 11.68 -9.86 6.55
N ALA A 116 12.76 -9.99 5.79
CA ALA A 116 13.18 -11.26 5.18
C ALA A 116 13.45 -12.36 6.22
N GLN A 117 13.87 -12.01 7.44
CA GLN A 117 14.08 -12.97 8.54
C GLN A 117 12.77 -13.66 8.95
N TYR A 118 11.62 -13.04 8.66
CA TYR A 118 10.29 -13.57 8.93
C TYR A 118 9.58 -14.09 7.67
N GLY A 119 10.33 -14.24 6.57
CA GLY A 119 9.78 -14.71 5.29
C GLY A 119 8.93 -13.67 4.54
N ILE A 120 9.02 -12.39 4.93
CA ILE A 120 8.32 -11.29 4.26
C ILE A 120 9.27 -10.65 3.26
N VAL A 121 8.89 -10.68 1.98
CA VAL A 121 9.69 -10.13 0.88
C VAL A 121 9.19 -8.72 0.55
N ALA A 122 10.02 -7.72 0.85
CA ALA A 122 9.81 -6.37 0.37
C ALA A 122 10.48 -6.21 -1.01
N THR A 123 9.77 -5.65 -1.97
CA THR A 123 10.25 -5.41 -3.33
C THR A 123 10.32 -3.92 -3.61
N ASP A 124 11.25 -3.52 -4.49
CA ASP A 124 11.26 -2.16 -5.03
C ASP A 124 10.00 -1.88 -5.87
N ALA A 125 9.59 -0.62 -5.95
CA ALA A 125 8.45 -0.20 -6.77
C ALA A 125 8.65 -0.56 -8.26
N ASN A 126 9.89 -0.56 -8.74
CA ASN A 126 10.28 -1.09 -10.04
C ASN A 126 10.57 -2.58 -9.89
N LYS A 127 9.57 -3.42 -10.10
CA LYS A 127 9.66 -4.87 -9.98
C LYS A 127 10.87 -5.44 -10.72
N GLY A 128 11.75 -6.09 -10.01
CA GLY A 128 12.98 -6.72 -10.56
C GLY A 128 14.26 -5.94 -10.28
N GLU A 129 14.20 -4.74 -9.72
CA GLU A 129 15.37 -4.04 -9.19
C GLU A 129 15.67 -4.48 -7.75
N GLU A 130 16.95 -4.37 -7.38
CA GLU A 130 17.35 -4.56 -5.98
C GLU A 130 16.86 -3.40 -5.12
N VAL A 131 16.42 -3.71 -3.90
CA VAL A 131 15.98 -2.69 -2.95
C VAL A 131 17.17 -1.80 -2.59
N LYS A 132 17.05 -0.51 -2.88
CA LYS A 132 18.03 0.52 -2.54
C LYS A 132 17.74 1.10 -1.16
N ALA A 133 18.75 1.53 -0.43
CA ALA A 133 18.56 2.12 0.89
C ALA A 133 17.63 3.35 0.85
N TYR A 134 17.84 4.21 -0.14
CA TYR A 134 16.96 5.38 -0.39
C TYR A 134 16.93 5.75 -1.86
N THR A 135 15.91 6.51 -2.20
CA THR A 135 15.72 7.12 -3.51
C THR A 135 15.30 8.59 -3.33
N THR A 136 15.32 9.35 -4.41
CA THR A 136 14.79 10.71 -4.39
C THR A 136 13.30 10.70 -4.73
N LEU A 137 12.56 11.73 -4.33
CA LEU A 137 11.16 11.86 -4.67
C LEU A 137 10.90 11.85 -6.18
N LEU A 138 11.82 12.41 -6.98
CA LEU A 138 11.76 12.38 -8.45
C LEU A 138 11.81 10.98 -9.04
N ASN A 139 12.49 10.05 -8.35
CA ASN A 139 12.65 8.65 -8.79
C ASN A 139 11.72 7.69 -8.04
N SER A 140 10.85 8.22 -7.20
CA SER A 140 9.87 7.45 -6.45
C SER A 140 8.55 7.38 -7.21
N THR A 141 7.83 6.28 -6.99
CA THR A 141 6.44 6.14 -7.44
C THR A 141 5.57 5.67 -6.29
N PHE A 142 4.32 6.13 -6.27
CA PHE A 142 3.31 5.67 -5.33
C PHE A 142 1.97 5.57 -6.04
N LEU A 143 1.29 4.44 -5.95
CA LEU A 143 0.02 4.16 -6.65
C LEU A 143 0.11 4.43 -8.16
N LYS A 144 1.22 4.02 -8.79
CA LYS A 144 1.53 4.26 -10.21
C LYS A 144 1.68 5.74 -10.60
N HIS A 145 1.80 6.63 -9.63
CA HIS A 145 2.08 8.04 -9.87
C HIS A 145 3.52 8.36 -9.50
N GLY A 146 4.21 9.06 -10.39
CA GLY A 146 5.48 9.71 -10.10
C GLY A 146 5.27 11.09 -9.50
N PHE A 147 6.37 11.74 -9.14
CA PHE A 147 6.38 13.08 -8.54
C PHE A 147 7.23 14.02 -9.37
N ARG A 148 6.74 15.23 -9.62
CA ARG A 148 7.48 16.29 -10.30
C ARG A 148 7.26 17.64 -9.63
N PRO A 149 8.25 18.55 -9.63
CA PRO A 149 8.03 19.91 -9.18
C PRO A 149 6.94 20.59 -10.02
N HIS A 150 6.14 21.44 -9.36
CA HIS A 150 5.15 22.23 -10.06
C HIS A 150 5.85 23.32 -10.90
N GLU A 151 5.45 23.49 -12.15
CA GLU A 151 6.12 24.40 -13.11
C GLU A 151 6.11 25.87 -12.66
N VAL A 152 5.00 26.33 -12.06
CA VAL A 152 4.82 27.71 -11.62
C VAL A 152 5.23 27.93 -10.16
N TYR A 153 5.05 26.90 -9.31
CA TYR A 153 5.33 26.95 -7.88
C TYR A 153 6.34 25.87 -7.49
N PRO A 154 7.66 26.13 -7.64
CA PRO A 154 8.70 25.10 -7.45
C PRO A 154 8.74 24.44 -6.07
N HIS A 155 8.13 25.06 -5.05
CA HIS A 155 8.00 24.50 -3.70
C HIS A 155 6.86 23.48 -3.57
N LEU A 156 5.99 23.37 -4.59
CA LEU A 156 4.94 22.37 -4.65
C LEU A 156 5.34 21.21 -5.56
N TRP A 157 4.84 20.03 -5.22
CA TRP A 157 5.01 18.83 -6.01
C TRP A 157 3.68 18.41 -6.62
N GLN A 158 3.75 17.94 -7.84
CA GLN A 158 2.61 17.38 -8.56
C GLN A 158 2.75 15.86 -8.66
N SER A 159 1.64 15.17 -8.47
CA SER A 159 1.50 13.77 -8.83
C SER A 159 1.29 13.65 -10.34
N ALA A 160 2.02 12.76 -10.99
CA ALA A 160 1.90 12.51 -12.42
C ALA A 160 1.69 11.00 -12.65
N LEU A 161 0.56 10.65 -13.25
CA LEU A 161 0.30 9.26 -13.61
C LEU A 161 1.37 8.75 -14.59
N ALA A 162 1.85 7.53 -14.39
CA ALA A 162 2.83 6.92 -15.27
C ALA A 162 2.29 6.82 -16.70
N TRP A 163 3.11 7.19 -17.68
CA TRP A 163 2.70 7.18 -19.09
C TRP A 163 2.22 5.80 -19.57
N SER A 164 2.82 4.73 -19.06
CA SER A 164 2.36 3.36 -19.31
C SER A 164 0.91 3.16 -18.87
N SER A 165 0.54 3.65 -17.68
CA SER A 165 -0.83 3.53 -17.16
C SER A 165 -1.84 4.31 -18.01
N ILE A 166 -1.45 5.48 -18.55
CA ILE A 166 -2.28 6.26 -19.47
C ILE A 166 -2.47 5.46 -20.78
N ASN A 167 -1.40 4.93 -21.35
CA ASN A 167 -1.46 4.11 -22.56
C ASN A 167 -2.31 2.86 -22.36
N ASP A 168 -2.13 2.14 -21.23
CA ASP A 168 -2.91 0.94 -20.94
C ASP A 168 -4.41 1.24 -20.89
N THR A 169 -4.81 2.36 -20.29
CA THR A 169 -6.22 2.75 -20.22
C THR A 169 -6.83 2.93 -21.61
N THR A 170 -6.06 3.39 -22.60
CA THR A 170 -6.57 3.59 -23.98
C THR A 170 -6.62 2.31 -24.79
N GLN A 171 -5.89 1.26 -24.40
CA GLN A 171 -5.79 0.01 -25.16
C GLN A 171 -6.85 -1.04 -24.78
N TRP A 172 -7.42 -0.94 -23.59
CA TRP A 172 -8.38 -1.90 -23.08
C TRP A 172 -9.80 -1.33 -23.12
N ILE A 173 -10.65 -1.95 -23.90
CA ILE A 173 -12.07 -1.59 -24.02
C ILE A 173 -12.88 -2.83 -23.69
N TRP A 174 -13.90 -2.67 -22.82
CA TRP A 174 -14.87 -3.72 -22.58
C TRP A 174 -15.66 -4.00 -23.87
N GLU A 175 -16.01 -5.26 -24.10
CA GLU A 175 -16.87 -5.65 -25.18
C GLU A 175 -18.17 -4.84 -25.11
N CYS A 176 -18.49 -4.10 -26.17
CA CYS A 176 -19.64 -3.21 -26.21
C CYS A 176 -20.20 -3.12 -27.64
N ALA A 177 -21.47 -2.76 -27.74
CA ALA A 177 -22.17 -2.67 -29.01
C ALA A 177 -21.62 -1.54 -29.94
N ASP A 178 -21.07 -0.47 -29.36
CA ASP A 178 -20.44 0.64 -30.08
C ASP A 178 -18.99 0.84 -29.66
N LEU A 179 -18.09 0.17 -30.38
CA LEU A 179 -16.66 0.23 -30.16
C LEU A 179 -16.07 1.65 -30.32
N LYS A 180 -16.62 2.45 -31.25
CA LYS A 180 -16.14 3.82 -31.49
C LYS A 180 -16.46 4.74 -30.31
N LEU A 181 -17.66 4.61 -29.76
CA LEU A 181 -18.06 5.37 -28.58
C LEU A 181 -17.20 4.97 -27.36
N ALA A 182 -17.03 3.69 -27.12
CA ALA A 182 -16.21 3.19 -26.00
C ALA A 182 -14.74 3.64 -26.12
N THR A 183 -14.12 3.58 -27.30
CA THR A 183 -12.78 4.11 -27.56
C THR A 183 -12.69 5.59 -27.22
N ARG A 184 -13.67 6.37 -27.68
CA ARG A 184 -13.72 7.82 -27.43
C ARG A 184 -13.84 8.15 -25.93
N GLU A 185 -14.67 7.42 -25.20
CA GLU A 185 -14.85 7.62 -23.76
C GLU A 185 -13.59 7.19 -22.98
N ASN A 186 -12.92 6.10 -23.36
CA ASN A 186 -11.63 5.72 -22.78
C ASN A 186 -10.53 6.75 -23.02
N CYS A 187 -10.43 7.28 -24.23
CA CYS A 187 -9.48 8.36 -24.54
C CYS A 187 -9.77 9.62 -23.72
N ARG A 188 -11.04 9.96 -23.51
CA ARG A 188 -11.43 11.08 -22.65
C ARG A 188 -11.03 10.82 -21.20
N ALA A 189 -11.31 9.64 -20.66
CA ALA A 189 -10.96 9.28 -19.28
C ALA A 189 -9.44 9.31 -19.01
N ALA A 190 -8.63 9.04 -20.04
CA ALA A 190 -7.17 9.11 -19.94
C ALA A 190 -6.60 10.55 -19.96
N LEU A 191 -7.42 11.56 -20.31
CA LEU A 191 -7.02 12.97 -20.38
C LEU A 191 -7.34 13.75 -19.09
N TYR A 192 -8.12 13.19 -18.19
CA TYR A 192 -8.50 13.76 -16.89
C TYR A 192 -7.87 13.00 -15.74
#